data_50b2e8dc2207c2ed3a210c5fa2d21596
#
_entry.id   50b2e8dc2207c2ed3a210c5fa2d21596
#
_cell.length_a   1.000
_cell.length_b   1.000
_cell.length_c   1.000
_cell.angle_alpha   90.00
_cell.angle_beta   90.00
_cell.angle_gamma   90.00
#
_symmetry.space_group_name_H-M   'P 1'
#
loop_
_entity.id
_entity.type
_entity.pdbx_description
1 polymer ?
#
loop_
_entity_poly.entity_id
_entity_poly.type
_entity_poly.pdbx_seq_one_letter_code
_entity_poly.pdbx_strand_id
1 'polypeptide(L)'
;DMLSQINPDAAAASHLQSLEREYSLYEIAIMTRAAPARILGMTDRGQLGAGALADIAVYHPGADPEKMFERPMLVFKAGQPIVEEGRISQPVRGKTQVVRPEFDEAIEKHIKPWFDRYQTTAMENFIISDDEMAEGIGSPINIHPCGLDS
;
A
#
# COMPACT_ATOMS: atom_id res chain seq x y z
N ASP A 1 20.80 5.65 -16.71
CA ASP A 1 20.20 6.06 -15.44
C ASP A 1 19.21 7.20 -15.70
N MET A 2 17.94 6.96 -15.41
CA MET A 2 16.83 7.91 -15.64
C MET A 2 17.04 9.22 -14.88
N LEU A 3 17.56 9.18 -13.64
CA LEU A 3 17.78 10.37 -12.83
C LEU A 3 18.82 11.30 -13.50
N SER A 4 19.88 10.75 -14.06
CA SER A 4 20.92 11.52 -14.77
C SER A 4 20.38 12.20 -16.02
N GLN A 5 19.35 11.64 -16.66
CA GLN A 5 18.71 12.23 -17.84
C GLN A 5 17.75 13.38 -17.45
N ILE A 6 17.06 13.24 -16.32
CA ILE A 6 16.05 14.21 -15.87
C ILE A 6 16.71 15.37 -15.10
N ASN A 7 17.64 15.09 -14.21
CA ASN A 7 18.31 16.06 -13.36
C ASN A 7 19.76 15.65 -13.10
N PRO A 8 20.72 16.09 -13.95
CA PRO A 8 22.14 15.74 -13.82
C PRO A 8 22.76 16.22 -12.49
N ASP A 9 22.37 17.39 -12.00
CA ASP A 9 22.92 17.96 -10.76
C ASP A 9 22.47 17.15 -9.53
N ALA A 10 21.20 16.75 -9.49
CA ALA A 10 20.71 15.89 -8.42
C ALA A 10 21.34 14.49 -8.49
N ALA A 11 21.56 13.95 -9.69
CA ALA A 11 22.27 12.69 -9.87
C ALA A 11 23.69 12.76 -9.37
N ALA A 12 24.43 13.82 -9.70
CA ALA A 12 25.82 14.04 -9.26
C ALA A 12 25.92 14.22 -7.73
N ALA A 13 24.91 14.80 -7.09
CA ALA A 13 24.86 14.99 -5.63
C ALA A 13 24.40 13.71 -4.88
N SER A 14 23.91 12.70 -5.58
CA SER A 14 23.41 11.46 -4.99
C SER A 14 24.46 10.36 -4.96
N HIS A 15 24.37 9.45 -4.00
CA HIS A 15 25.16 8.23 -3.98
C HIS A 15 24.63 7.13 -4.91
N LEU A 16 23.54 7.37 -5.65
CA LEU A 16 22.92 6.37 -6.51
C LEU A 16 23.84 5.94 -7.67
N GLN A 17 24.68 6.83 -8.17
CA GLN A 17 25.62 6.51 -9.24
C GLN A 17 26.71 5.52 -8.84
N SER A 18 26.98 5.38 -7.53
CA SER A 18 27.96 4.41 -7.01
C SER A 18 27.36 3.04 -6.71
N LEU A 19 26.05 2.85 -6.91
CA LEU A 19 25.38 1.57 -6.69
C LEU A 19 25.54 0.70 -7.94
N GLU A 20 26.34 -0.32 -7.85
CA GLU A 20 26.55 -1.34 -8.90
C GLU A 20 25.59 -2.52 -8.79
N ARG A 21 24.81 -2.58 -7.69
CA ARG A 21 23.93 -3.68 -7.39
C ARG A 21 22.49 -3.38 -7.85
N GLU A 22 21.93 -4.29 -8.62
CA GLU A 22 20.50 -4.31 -8.94
C GLU A 22 19.72 -5.16 -7.90
N TYR A 23 18.45 -4.82 -7.71
CA TYR A 23 17.57 -5.62 -6.89
C TYR A 23 17.13 -6.89 -7.63
N SER A 24 17.17 -8.01 -6.94
CA SER A 24 16.56 -9.25 -7.43
C SER A 24 15.03 -9.15 -7.45
N LEU A 25 14.36 -9.95 -8.27
CA LEU A 25 12.90 -10.02 -8.30
C LEU A 25 12.31 -10.37 -6.92
N TYR A 26 13.00 -11.17 -6.13
CA TYR A 26 12.60 -11.49 -4.77
C TYR A 26 12.62 -10.26 -3.86
N GLU A 27 13.68 -9.46 -3.90
CA GLU A 27 13.78 -8.23 -3.11
C GLU A 27 12.73 -7.20 -3.54
N ILE A 28 12.48 -7.08 -4.84
CA ILE A 28 11.40 -6.23 -5.37
C ILE A 28 10.04 -6.70 -4.81
N ALA A 29 9.76 -7.99 -4.80
CA ALA A 29 8.52 -8.53 -4.24
C ALA A 29 8.39 -8.25 -2.73
N ILE A 30 9.48 -8.40 -1.96
CA ILE A 30 9.49 -8.05 -0.53
C ILE A 30 9.19 -6.56 -0.33
N MET A 31 9.93 -5.68 -1.01
CA MET A 31 9.83 -4.23 -0.81
C MET A 31 8.47 -3.66 -1.28
N THR A 32 7.87 -4.22 -2.31
CA THR A 32 6.67 -3.68 -2.94
C THR A 32 5.38 -4.39 -2.53
N ARG A 33 5.45 -5.56 -1.90
CA ARG A 33 4.30 -6.41 -1.54
C ARG A 33 4.32 -6.82 -0.08
N ALA A 34 5.26 -7.69 0.30
CA ALA A 34 5.27 -8.32 1.63
C ALA A 34 5.54 -7.31 2.75
N ALA A 35 6.54 -6.44 2.60
CA ALA A 35 6.88 -5.47 3.64
C ALA A 35 5.78 -4.41 3.85
N PRO A 36 5.21 -3.76 2.81
CA PRO A 36 4.09 -2.86 3.00
C PRO A 36 2.87 -3.50 3.65
N ALA A 37 2.49 -4.72 3.23
CA ALA A 37 1.39 -5.44 3.84
C ALA A 37 1.64 -5.70 5.33
N ARG A 38 2.85 -6.15 5.67
CA ARG A 38 3.26 -6.40 7.07
C ARG A 38 3.26 -5.13 7.92
N ILE A 39 3.80 -4.02 7.39
CA ILE A 39 3.83 -2.72 8.09
C ILE A 39 2.41 -2.23 8.39
N LEU A 40 1.47 -2.49 7.48
CA LEU A 40 0.06 -2.14 7.62
C LEU A 40 -0.76 -3.19 8.41
N GLY A 41 -0.14 -4.20 9.01
CA GLY A 41 -0.85 -5.25 9.76
C GLY A 41 -1.73 -6.16 8.90
N MET A 42 -1.58 -6.16 7.58
CA MET A 42 -2.37 -6.98 6.64
C MET A 42 -1.73 -8.36 6.50
N THR A 43 -2.08 -9.28 7.40
CA THR A 43 -1.48 -10.63 7.46
C THR A 43 -1.99 -11.58 6.38
N ASP A 44 -3.13 -11.27 5.78
CA ASP A 44 -3.82 -12.08 4.78
C ASP A 44 -3.37 -11.83 3.34
N ARG A 45 -2.40 -10.94 3.11
CA ARG A 45 -1.97 -10.53 1.76
C ARG A 45 -0.49 -10.17 1.67
N GLY A 46 -0.03 -9.85 0.46
CA GLY A 46 1.37 -9.53 0.19
C GLY A 46 2.29 -10.75 0.10
N GLN A 47 1.74 -11.95 0.14
CA GLN A 47 2.47 -13.22 0.06
C GLN A 47 1.67 -14.26 -0.74
N LEU A 48 2.38 -15.30 -1.23
CA LEU A 48 1.79 -16.45 -1.89
C LEU A 48 1.84 -17.66 -0.93
N GLY A 49 1.04 -17.59 0.13
CA GLY A 49 0.94 -18.65 1.13
C GLY A 49 -0.47 -19.23 1.20
N ALA A 50 -0.60 -20.44 1.76
CA ALA A 50 -1.89 -21.05 2.02
C ALA A 50 -2.70 -20.16 3.01
N GLY A 51 -3.93 -19.84 2.65
CA GLY A 51 -4.79 -18.93 3.43
C GLY A 51 -4.64 -17.46 3.09
N ALA A 52 -3.65 -17.06 2.29
CA ALA A 52 -3.53 -15.69 1.81
C ALA A 52 -4.56 -15.37 0.72
N LEU A 53 -4.96 -14.11 0.67
CA LEU A 53 -5.85 -13.60 -0.37
C LEU A 53 -5.16 -13.70 -1.74
N ALA A 54 -5.84 -14.28 -2.71
CA ALA A 54 -5.29 -14.47 -4.05
C ALA A 54 -5.33 -13.17 -4.89
N ASP A 55 -4.60 -12.15 -4.45
CA ASP A 55 -4.29 -10.93 -5.20
C ASP A 55 -2.95 -11.14 -5.90
N ILE A 56 -2.97 -11.64 -7.14
CA ILE A 56 -1.79 -12.15 -7.82
C ILE A 56 -1.65 -11.48 -9.19
N ALA A 57 -0.45 -10.97 -9.49
CA ALA A 57 -0.08 -10.55 -10.83
C ALA A 57 0.95 -11.53 -11.41
N VAL A 58 0.70 -12.00 -12.63
CA VAL A 58 1.58 -12.91 -13.35
C VAL A 58 2.15 -12.19 -14.58
N TYR A 59 3.44 -12.29 -14.77
CA TYR A 59 4.16 -11.67 -15.87
C TYR A 59 4.87 -12.70 -16.74
N HIS A 60 5.06 -12.38 -17.99
CA HIS A 60 5.95 -13.18 -18.84
C HIS A 60 7.40 -12.99 -18.39
N PRO A 61 8.19 -14.06 -18.22
CA PRO A 61 9.59 -13.92 -17.89
C PRO A 61 10.34 -13.19 -19.00
N GLY A 62 11.21 -12.26 -18.64
CA GLY A 62 12.02 -11.49 -19.56
C GLY A 62 13.39 -11.18 -18.97
N ALA A 63 14.37 -10.95 -19.84
CA ALA A 63 15.73 -10.56 -19.42
C ALA A 63 15.79 -9.09 -18.94
N ASP A 64 14.84 -8.27 -19.37
CA ASP A 64 14.70 -6.86 -19.00
C ASP A 64 13.53 -6.73 -18.03
N PRO A 65 13.81 -6.50 -16.72
CA PRO A 65 12.76 -6.39 -15.69
C PRO A 65 11.78 -5.23 -15.95
N GLU A 66 12.24 -4.11 -16.52
CA GLU A 66 11.39 -2.96 -16.80
C GLU A 66 10.30 -3.35 -17.81
N LYS A 67 10.69 -3.96 -18.92
CA LYS A 67 9.74 -4.46 -19.94
C LYS A 67 8.86 -5.59 -19.41
N MET A 68 9.41 -6.44 -18.55
CA MET A 68 8.65 -7.53 -17.95
C MET A 68 7.49 -6.99 -17.11
N PHE A 69 7.70 -5.93 -16.32
CA PHE A 69 6.67 -5.34 -15.46
C PHE A 69 5.75 -4.35 -16.16
N GLU A 70 6.04 -3.95 -17.38
CA GLU A 70 5.21 -3.02 -18.16
C GLU A 70 3.78 -3.53 -18.35
N ARG A 71 3.62 -4.84 -18.54
CA ARG A 71 2.31 -5.42 -18.83
C ARG A 71 2.14 -6.81 -18.21
N PRO A 72 1.21 -6.98 -17.26
CA PRO A 72 0.92 -8.29 -16.71
C PRO A 72 0.19 -9.18 -17.72
N MET A 73 0.53 -10.47 -17.74
CA MET A 73 -0.19 -11.49 -18.50
C MET A 73 -1.56 -11.78 -17.87
N LEU A 74 -1.56 -12.01 -16.54
CA LEU A 74 -2.77 -12.29 -15.76
C LEU A 74 -2.76 -11.44 -14.48
N VAL A 75 -3.93 -10.98 -14.05
CA VAL A 75 -4.11 -10.41 -12.72
C VAL A 75 -5.35 -11.03 -12.09
N PHE A 76 -5.18 -11.53 -10.87
CA PHE A 76 -6.25 -12.04 -10.04
C PHE A 76 -6.51 -11.07 -8.88
N LYS A 77 -7.78 -10.84 -8.58
CA LYS A 77 -8.25 -10.10 -7.40
C LYS A 77 -9.15 -11.00 -6.59
N ALA A 78 -8.74 -11.32 -5.36
CA ALA A 78 -9.44 -12.28 -4.50
C ALA A 78 -9.75 -13.61 -5.23
N GLY A 79 -8.82 -14.09 -6.05
CA GLY A 79 -8.96 -15.32 -6.84
C GLY A 79 -9.75 -15.19 -8.14
N GLN A 80 -10.34 -14.03 -8.43
CA GLN A 80 -11.06 -13.79 -9.69
C GLN A 80 -10.11 -13.18 -10.73
N PRO A 81 -10.02 -13.72 -11.96
CA PRO A 81 -9.24 -13.11 -13.02
C PRO A 81 -9.89 -11.79 -13.45
N ILE A 82 -9.11 -10.71 -13.43
CA ILE A 82 -9.54 -9.36 -13.83
C ILE A 82 -8.75 -8.81 -15.01
N VAL A 83 -7.58 -9.37 -15.28
CA VAL A 83 -6.78 -9.08 -16.47
C VAL A 83 -6.32 -10.39 -17.08
N GLU A 84 -6.51 -10.51 -18.39
CA GLU A 84 -6.04 -11.62 -19.21
C GLU A 84 -5.34 -11.07 -20.47
N GLU A 85 -4.14 -11.55 -20.76
CA GLU A 85 -3.30 -11.08 -21.87
C GLU A 85 -3.15 -9.55 -21.92
N GLY A 86 -3.03 -8.94 -20.72
CA GLY A 86 -2.89 -7.50 -20.56
C GLY A 86 -4.17 -6.69 -20.87
N ARG A 87 -5.32 -7.33 -20.95
CA ARG A 87 -6.62 -6.67 -21.15
C ARG A 87 -7.50 -6.87 -19.92
N ILE A 88 -8.17 -5.80 -19.49
CA ILE A 88 -9.14 -5.90 -18.40
C ILE A 88 -10.33 -6.71 -18.90
N SER A 89 -10.58 -7.87 -18.28
CA SER A 89 -11.69 -8.76 -18.60
C SER A 89 -12.97 -8.36 -17.86
N GLN A 90 -12.83 -7.96 -16.59
CA GLN A 90 -13.95 -7.49 -15.77
C GLN A 90 -13.45 -6.51 -14.69
N PRO A 91 -14.20 -5.43 -14.42
CA PRO A 91 -13.90 -4.55 -13.30
C PRO A 91 -14.38 -5.21 -12.00
N VAL A 92 -13.51 -5.27 -11.00
CA VAL A 92 -13.86 -5.70 -9.64
C VAL A 92 -13.69 -4.53 -8.70
N ARG A 93 -14.73 -4.21 -7.93
CA ARG A 93 -14.62 -3.21 -6.88
C ARG A 93 -13.79 -3.75 -5.72
N GLY A 94 -12.78 -3.01 -5.30
CA GLY A 94 -12.01 -3.28 -4.10
C GLY A 94 -12.80 -2.92 -2.84
N LYS A 95 -12.15 -3.15 -1.69
CA LYS A 95 -12.62 -2.67 -0.38
C LYS A 95 -11.59 -1.69 0.18
N THR A 96 -12.04 -0.69 0.89
CA THR A 96 -11.13 0.20 1.63
C THR A 96 -10.56 -0.55 2.81
N GLN A 97 -9.24 -0.56 2.91
CA GLN A 97 -8.52 -1.15 4.04
C GLN A 97 -8.17 -0.03 5.01
N VAL A 98 -8.55 -0.17 6.26
CA VAL A 98 -8.27 0.80 7.33
C VAL A 98 -7.47 0.09 8.41
N VAL A 99 -6.30 0.60 8.71
CA VAL A 99 -5.51 0.17 9.87
C VAL A 99 -5.95 1.00 11.06
N ARG A 100 -6.35 0.33 12.15
CA ARG A 100 -6.79 1.00 13.37
C ARG A 100 -5.86 0.59 14.50
N PRO A 101 -4.84 1.42 14.82
CA PRO A 101 -3.99 1.19 15.97
C PRO A 101 -4.77 1.37 17.26
N GLU A 102 -4.47 0.55 18.25
CA GLU A 102 -4.93 0.77 19.61
C GLU A 102 -4.20 1.98 20.21
N PHE A 103 -4.92 2.79 20.94
CA PHE A 103 -4.37 3.92 21.69
C PHE A 103 -5.14 4.11 23.01
N ASP A 104 -4.52 4.80 23.96
CA ASP A 104 -5.19 5.16 25.20
C ASP A 104 -6.18 6.32 24.96
N GLU A 105 -7.47 6.01 24.87
CA GLU A 105 -8.52 7.01 24.67
C GLU A 105 -8.54 8.07 25.77
N ALA A 106 -8.01 7.79 26.94
CA ALA A 106 -7.95 8.78 28.04
C ALA A 106 -7.03 9.96 27.68
N ILE A 107 -6.08 9.79 26.75
CA ILE A 107 -5.18 10.86 26.32
C ILE A 107 -5.93 12.03 25.66
N GLU A 108 -7.07 11.75 25.01
CA GLU A 108 -7.86 12.79 24.34
C GLU A 108 -8.29 13.88 25.30
N LYS A 109 -8.68 13.51 26.54
CA LYS A 109 -9.07 14.47 27.61
C LYS A 109 -7.93 15.42 27.98
N HIS A 110 -6.69 14.98 27.84
CA HIS A 110 -5.50 15.81 28.09
C HIS A 110 -5.11 16.66 26.89
N ILE A 111 -5.28 16.14 25.69
CA ILE A 111 -4.91 16.83 24.44
C ILE A 111 -5.95 17.90 24.08
N LYS A 112 -7.24 17.63 24.28
CA LYS A 112 -8.32 18.54 23.87
C LYS A 112 -8.17 19.99 24.36
N PRO A 113 -7.90 20.28 25.66
CA PRO A 113 -7.73 21.64 26.13
C PRO A 113 -6.53 22.37 25.51
N TRP A 114 -5.46 21.62 25.21
CA TRP A 114 -4.30 22.17 24.52
C TRP A 114 -4.65 22.46 23.05
N PHE A 115 -5.33 21.51 22.39
CA PHE A 115 -5.75 21.63 21.00
C PHE A 115 -6.68 22.85 20.81
N ASP A 116 -7.72 22.97 21.66
CA ASP A 116 -8.70 24.08 21.61
C ASP A 116 -8.05 25.46 21.87
N ARG A 117 -6.93 25.49 22.61
CA ARG A 117 -6.21 26.74 22.91
C ARG A 117 -5.29 27.19 21.78
N TYR A 118 -4.63 26.25 21.10
CA TYR A 118 -3.52 26.56 20.17
C TYR A 118 -3.84 26.31 18.70
N GLN A 119 -4.90 25.59 18.40
CA GLN A 119 -5.32 25.30 17.05
C GLN A 119 -6.54 26.14 16.65
N THR A 120 -6.61 26.50 15.38
CA THR A 120 -7.74 27.26 14.83
C THR A 120 -8.92 26.36 14.40
N THR A 121 -8.68 25.06 14.34
CA THR A 121 -9.64 24.04 13.94
C THR A 121 -10.00 23.19 15.14
N ALA A 122 -11.26 22.87 15.35
CA ALA A 122 -11.69 22.01 16.45
C ALA A 122 -11.17 20.57 16.27
N MET A 123 -10.85 19.90 17.38
CA MET A 123 -10.32 18.53 17.36
C MET A 123 -11.31 17.57 16.71
N GLU A 124 -12.60 17.77 16.88
CA GLU A 124 -13.67 16.96 16.31
C GLU A 124 -13.65 16.96 14.75
N ASN A 125 -13.09 18.01 14.13
CA ASN A 125 -12.99 18.07 12.67
C ASN A 125 -11.96 17.12 12.07
N PHE A 126 -11.14 16.48 12.90
CA PHE A 126 -10.18 15.44 12.47
C PHE A 126 -10.73 14.02 12.63
N ILE A 127 -11.90 13.88 13.25
CA ILE A 127 -12.57 12.59 13.40
C ILE A 127 -13.38 12.31 12.15
N ILE A 128 -13.02 11.25 11.42
CA ILE A 128 -13.79 10.74 10.28
C ILE A 128 -14.43 9.44 10.74
N SER A 129 -15.75 9.38 10.73
CA SER A 129 -16.49 8.18 11.12
C SER A 129 -16.40 7.07 10.05
N ASP A 130 -16.58 5.83 10.47
CA ASP A 130 -16.59 4.69 9.55
C ASP A 130 -17.73 4.81 8.53
N ASP A 131 -18.86 5.37 8.93
CA ASP A 131 -20.01 5.61 8.06
C ASP A 131 -19.69 6.65 6.98
N GLU A 132 -19.04 7.76 7.33
CA GLU A 132 -18.61 8.77 6.36
C GLU A 132 -17.62 8.20 5.36
N MET A 133 -16.68 7.36 5.81
CA MET A 133 -15.74 6.67 4.91
C MET A 133 -16.46 5.68 3.99
N ALA A 134 -17.40 4.91 4.51
CA ALA A 134 -18.15 3.92 3.74
C ALA A 134 -19.06 4.59 2.71
N GLU A 135 -19.78 5.65 3.08
CA GLU A 135 -20.65 6.40 2.20
C GLU A 135 -19.89 7.09 1.07
N GLY A 136 -18.77 7.75 1.38
CA GLY A 136 -17.96 8.50 0.41
C GLY A 136 -17.35 7.61 -0.67
N ILE A 137 -17.05 6.35 -0.36
CA ILE A 137 -16.39 5.41 -1.27
C ILE A 137 -17.40 4.45 -1.92
N GLY A 138 -18.60 4.30 -1.33
CA GLY A 138 -19.66 3.38 -1.82
C GLY A 138 -19.24 1.91 -1.73
N SER A 139 -18.35 1.56 -0.82
CA SER A 139 -17.91 0.19 -0.57
C SER A 139 -17.63 -0.05 0.92
N PRO A 140 -17.87 -1.26 1.44
CA PRO A 140 -17.59 -1.57 2.83
C PRO A 140 -16.12 -1.41 3.15
N ILE A 141 -15.84 -0.91 4.35
CA ILE A 141 -14.47 -0.83 4.90
C ILE A 141 -14.09 -2.15 5.57
N ASN A 142 -12.80 -2.47 5.49
CA ASN A 142 -12.17 -3.61 6.16
C ASN A 142 -11.21 -3.06 7.20
N ILE A 143 -11.49 -3.28 8.48
CA ILE A 143 -10.68 -2.76 9.59
C ILE A 143 -9.65 -3.82 9.96
N HIS A 144 -8.38 -3.42 10.00
CA HIS A 144 -7.27 -4.22 10.49
C HIS A 144 -6.83 -3.64 11.85
N PRO A 145 -7.15 -4.31 12.96
CA PRO A 145 -6.65 -3.89 14.26
C PRO A 145 -5.13 -4.05 14.30
N CYS A 146 -4.46 -3.10 14.90
CA CYS A 146 -3.02 -3.13 15.13
C CYS A 146 -2.78 -2.91 16.63
N GLY A 147 -2.64 -4.01 17.37
CA GLY A 147 -2.31 -3.99 18.79
C GLY A 147 -0.81 -4.06 19.04
N LEU A 148 -0.38 -3.67 20.24
CA LEU A 148 1.01 -3.73 20.67
C LEU A 148 1.51 -5.19 20.86
N ASP A 149 0.58 -6.17 20.92
CA ASP A 149 0.84 -7.57 21.23
C ASP A 149 0.70 -8.50 19.99
N SER A 150 0.69 -7.95 18.77
CA SER A 150 0.54 -8.73 17.53
C SER A 150 1.86 -8.93 16.77
#